data_6be733b2e9fb2d43e72707516245c808
#
_entry.id   6be733b2e9fb2d43e72707516245c808
#
_cell.length_a   1.000
_cell.length_b   1.000
_cell.length_c   1.000
_cell.angle_alpha   90.00
_cell.angle_beta   90.00
_cell.angle_gamma   90.00
#
_symmetry.space_group_name_H-M   'P 1'
#
loop_
_entity.id
_entity.type
_entity.pdbx_description
1 polymer ?
#
loop_
_entity_poly.entity_id
_entity_poly.type
_entity_poly.pdbx_seq_one_letter_code
_entity_poly.pdbx_strand_id
1 'polypeptide(L)'
;YRTLGLPDLRDDSGACLWYAVSGSFKNNPKSTTALMNWDAQGQFRVVDSGGTTLIAPDDSQGGAAAVIFAVGAPLSGQNRSASASGPCGVDPTQVAAYLDGAYSFGTSSTISLTQGGVRDGSGTTTNNDRLVWISSRDVFDRVVRRQDFSNALTASPPGLVNTLIDRLAKGIET
;
A
#
# COMPACT_ATOMS: atom_id res chain seq x y z
N TYR A 1 -7.44 -11.20 -6.50
CA TYR A 1 -6.28 -12.10 -6.58
C TYR A 1 -6.21 -12.85 -7.92
N ARG A 2 -7.35 -13.23 -8.52
CA ARG A 2 -7.38 -13.93 -9.83
C ARG A 2 -6.67 -13.14 -10.93
N THR A 3 -6.88 -11.84 -10.97
CA THR A 3 -6.23 -10.93 -11.94
C THR A 3 -4.72 -10.90 -11.82
N LEU A 4 -4.19 -11.15 -10.61
CA LEU A 4 -2.75 -11.17 -10.32
C LEU A 4 -2.15 -12.57 -10.37
N GLY A 5 -2.94 -13.60 -10.70
CA GLY A 5 -2.49 -14.99 -10.69
C GLY A 5 -2.11 -15.52 -9.30
N LEU A 6 -2.56 -14.86 -8.24
CA LEU A 6 -2.29 -15.27 -6.87
C LEU A 6 -3.23 -16.40 -6.44
N PRO A 7 -2.80 -17.30 -5.55
CA PRO A 7 -3.68 -18.27 -4.92
C PRO A 7 -4.76 -17.58 -4.07
N ASP A 8 -5.75 -18.34 -3.61
CA ASP A 8 -6.77 -17.84 -2.69
C ASP A 8 -6.13 -17.63 -1.30
N LEU A 9 -5.64 -16.42 -1.09
CA LEU A 9 -5.00 -16.01 0.16
C LEU A 9 -6.05 -15.53 1.15
N ARG A 10 -6.03 -16.13 2.34
CA ARG A 10 -6.94 -15.79 3.45
C ARG A 10 -6.13 -15.57 4.71
N ASP A 11 -6.73 -14.85 5.66
CA ASP A 11 -6.19 -14.74 7.00
C ASP A 11 -6.52 -16.01 7.85
N ASP A 12 -6.06 -16.02 9.08
CA ASP A 12 -6.27 -17.14 10.03
C ASP A 12 -7.74 -17.33 10.43
N SER A 13 -8.59 -16.31 10.25
CA SER A 13 -10.05 -16.40 10.44
C SER A 13 -10.78 -16.94 9.20
N GLY A 14 -10.07 -17.18 8.10
CA GLY A 14 -10.62 -17.58 6.81
C GLY A 14 -11.20 -16.43 6.00
N ALA A 15 -11.09 -15.18 6.46
CA ALA A 15 -11.52 -14.01 5.72
C ALA A 15 -10.54 -13.67 4.59
N CYS A 16 -11.06 -13.02 3.53
CA CYS A 16 -10.21 -12.56 2.42
C CYS A 16 -9.37 -11.38 2.84
N LEU A 17 -8.15 -11.34 2.32
CA LEU A 17 -7.29 -10.18 2.49
C LEU A 17 -7.86 -8.98 1.74
N TRP A 18 -7.79 -7.82 2.36
CA TRP A 18 -8.10 -6.53 1.75
C TRP A 18 -6.82 -5.83 1.37
N TYR A 19 -6.89 -4.93 0.38
CA TYR A 19 -5.76 -4.06 0.07
C TYR A 19 -6.22 -2.65 -0.25
N ALA A 20 -5.38 -1.69 0.08
CA ALA A 20 -5.53 -0.29 -0.30
C ALA A 20 -4.26 0.17 -0.99
N VAL A 21 -4.41 0.99 -2.04
CA VAL A 21 -3.30 1.59 -2.78
C VAL A 21 -3.43 3.09 -2.71
N SER A 22 -2.34 3.77 -2.38
CA SER A 22 -2.25 5.23 -2.37
C SER A 22 -2.54 5.81 -3.75
N GLY A 23 -3.25 6.94 -3.78
CA GLY A 23 -3.66 7.60 -5.02
C GLY A 23 -2.51 7.88 -5.98
N SER A 24 -1.34 8.30 -5.47
CA SER A 24 -0.12 8.55 -6.26
C SER A 24 0.47 7.29 -6.90
N PHE A 25 0.11 6.10 -6.40
CA PHE A 25 0.64 4.81 -6.84
C PHE A 25 -0.38 3.97 -7.62
N LYS A 26 -1.60 4.46 -7.81
CA LYS A 26 -2.61 3.74 -8.58
C LYS A 26 -2.73 4.29 -10.00
N ASN A 27 -3.00 3.38 -10.95
CA ASN A 27 -3.11 3.71 -12.37
C ASN A 27 -4.56 3.68 -12.89
N ASN A 28 -5.57 3.52 -12.02
CA ASN A 28 -6.97 3.49 -12.42
C ASN A 28 -7.86 4.21 -11.37
N PRO A 29 -8.54 5.30 -11.71
CA PRO A 29 -8.44 5.99 -13.00
C PRO A 29 -7.07 6.61 -13.20
N LYS A 30 -6.56 6.55 -14.42
CA LYS A 30 -5.28 7.18 -14.76
C LYS A 30 -5.42 8.70 -14.68
N SER A 31 -4.63 9.32 -13.81
CA SER A 31 -4.53 10.78 -13.72
C SER A 31 -3.28 11.24 -14.46
N THR A 32 -3.44 12.21 -15.35
CA THR A 32 -2.30 12.84 -16.04
C THR A 32 -1.47 13.74 -15.11
N THR A 33 -2.03 14.10 -13.95
CA THR A 33 -1.38 14.99 -12.98
C THR A 33 -0.68 14.25 -11.85
N ALA A 34 -1.02 12.98 -11.62
CA ALA A 34 -0.41 12.15 -10.58
C ALA A 34 0.58 11.17 -11.22
N LEU A 35 1.70 11.69 -11.70
CA LEU A 35 2.81 10.86 -12.18
C LEU A 35 3.59 10.34 -10.97
N MET A 36 3.77 9.03 -10.90
CA MET A 36 4.65 8.40 -9.94
C MET A 36 6.10 8.78 -10.26
N ASN A 37 6.76 9.44 -9.32
CA ASN A 37 8.16 9.83 -9.39
C ASN A 37 8.85 9.53 -8.06
N TRP A 38 10.14 9.83 -7.97
CA TRP A 38 10.93 9.59 -6.75
C TRP A 38 10.38 10.35 -5.53
N ASP A 39 9.77 11.51 -5.74
CA ASP A 39 9.20 12.35 -4.69
C ASP A 39 7.75 11.99 -4.35
N ALA A 40 7.17 11.00 -5.06
CA ALA A 40 5.81 10.55 -4.78
C ALA A 40 5.75 9.90 -3.40
N GLN A 41 4.83 10.42 -2.57
CA GLN A 41 4.62 9.91 -1.23
C GLN A 41 3.38 9.01 -1.18
N GLY A 42 3.47 7.96 -0.35
CA GLY A 42 2.33 7.13 0.01
C GLY A 42 1.38 7.92 0.92
N GLN A 43 0.10 7.70 0.75
CA GLN A 43 -0.96 8.41 1.49
C GLN A 43 -1.17 7.84 2.89
N PHE A 44 -0.71 6.61 3.15
CA PHE A 44 -1.03 5.93 4.39
C PHE A 44 0.04 6.15 5.45
N ARG A 45 -0.42 6.54 6.63
CA ARG A 45 0.31 6.47 7.88
C ARG A 45 -0.09 5.19 8.59
N VAL A 46 0.85 4.45 9.14
CA VAL A 46 0.57 3.29 9.99
C VAL A 46 1.08 3.57 11.39
N VAL A 47 0.23 3.34 12.37
CA VAL A 47 0.57 3.44 13.79
C VAL A 47 0.40 2.09 14.46
N ASP A 48 1.15 1.83 15.51
CA ASP A 48 0.96 0.64 16.35
C ASP A 48 -0.25 0.78 17.29
N SER A 49 -0.53 -0.25 18.06
CA SER A 49 -1.61 -0.26 19.06
C SER A 49 -1.46 0.76 20.19
N GLY A 50 -0.26 1.27 20.40
CA GLY A 50 0.06 2.33 21.36
C GLY A 50 0.01 3.75 20.77
N GLY A 51 -0.27 3.87 19.47
CA GLY A 51 -0.30 5.14 18.75
C GLY A 51 1.05 5.61 18.23
N THR A 52 2.12 4.80 18.36
CA THR A 52 3.45 5.13 17.81
C THR A 52 3.43 5.00 16.29
N THR A 53 3.91 6.01 15.59
CA THR A 53 4.00 5.97 14.13
C THR A 53 5.08 4.98 13.69
N LEU A 54 4.68 4.02 12.86
CA LEU A 54 5.57 3.04 12.22
C LEU A 54 6.04 3.50 10.85
N ILE A 55 5.16 4.20 10.11
CA ILE A 55 5.46 4.84 8.83
C ILE A 55 4.50 6.02 8.61
N ALA A 56 4.99 7.09 7.98
CA ALA A 56 4.19 8.26 7.66
C ALA A 56 4.62 8.91 6.33
N PRO A 57 3.74 9.66 5.65
CA PRO A 57 4.09 10.36 4.41
C PRO A 57 5.26 11.33 4.55
N ASP A 58 5.43 11.91 5.72
CA ASP A 58 6.42 12.92 6.07
C ASP A 58 7.72 12.34 6.66
N ASP A 59 7.86 11.02 6.71
CA ASP A 59 9.09 10.37 7.16
C ASP A 59 10.04 10.02 5.99
N SER A 60 11.22 9.49 6.30
CA SER A 60 12.23 9.09 5.33
C SER A 60 11.80 7.94 4.41
N GLN A 61 10.75 7.21 4.76
CA GLN A 61 10.18 6.12 3.97
C GLN A 61 9.12 6.62 2.99
N GLY A 62 8.62 7.85 3.18
CA GLY A 62 7.66 8.50 2.31
C GLY A 62 6.24 7.93 2.39
N GLY A 63 5.85 7.39 3.52
CA GLY A 63 4.54 6.79 3.74
C GLY A 63 4.32 5.45 3.04
N ALA A 64 3.23 4.76 3.38
CA ALA A 64 2.89 3.51 2.73
C ALA A 64 2.20 3.75 1.39
N ALA A 65 2.80 3.21 0.32
CA ALA A 65 2.27 3.24 -1.05
C ALA A 65 1.12 2.25 -1.23
N ALA A 66 1.20 1.11 -0.56
CA ALA A 66 0.13 0.12 -0.51
C ALA A 66 0.12 -0.59 0.85
N VAL A 67 -1.07 -1.01 1.27
CA VAL A 67 -1.29 -1.74 2.52
C VAL A 67 -2.18 -2.94 2.25
N ILE A 68 -1.82 -4.08 2.83
CA ILE A 68 -2.64 -5.29 2.86
C ILE A 68 -3.15 -5.47 4.29
N PHE A 69 -4.42 -5.80 4.43
CA PHE A 69 -5.09 -6.04 5.69
C PHE A 69 -5.47 -7.51 5.81
N ALA A 70 -5.11 -8.14 6.92
CA ALA A 70 -5.72 -9.35 7.42
C ALA A 70 -6.71 -8.93 8.51
N VAL A 71 -7.99 -9.07 8.20
CA VAL A 71 -9.07 -8.45 8.97
C VAL A 71 -9.45 -9.20 10.25
N GLY A 72 -8.87 -10.38 10.46
CA GLY A 72 -9.12 -11.19 11.64
C GLY A 72 -10.59 -11.63 11.79
N ALA A 73 -10.92 -12.16 12.95
CA ALA A 73 -12.30 -12.55 13.29
C ALA A 73 -13.19 -11.30 13.45
N PRO A 74 -14.49 -11.38 13.10
CA PRO A 74 -15.41 -10.27 13.27
C PRO A 74 -15.48 -9.80 14.72
N LEU A 75 -15.37 -8.51 14.93
CA LEU A 75 -15.60 -7.88 16.23
C LEU A 75 -17.10 -7.65 16.48
N SER A 76 -17.44 -7.33 17.73
CA SER A 76 -18.82 -7.01 18.10
C SER A 76 -19.37 -5.86 17.24
N GLY A 77 -20.53 -6.06 16.64
CA GLY A 77 -21.18 -5.10 15.75
C GLY A 77 -20.80 -5.24 14.26
N GLN A 78 -19.79 -6.03 13.91
CA GLN A 78 -19.48 -6.33 12.52
C GLN A 78 -20.39 -7.46 12.00
N ASN A 79 -21.07 -7.18 10.89
CA ASN A 79 -21.86 -8.19 10.18
C ASN A 79 -21.20 -8.51 8.83
N ARG A 80 -20.53 -9.64 8.77
CA ARG A 80 -19.86 -10.17 7.57
C ARG A 80 -20.71 -11.23 6.89
N SER A 81 -22.04 -11.06 6.84
CA SER A 81 -22.92 -12.00 6.14
C SER A 81 -22.44 -12.16 4.70
N ALA A 82 -22.45 -13.42 4.24
CA ALA A 82 -21.97 -13.77 2.91
C ALA A 82 -22.66 -12.91 1.84
N SER A 83 -21.87 -12.09 1.18
CA SER A 83 -22.33 -11.40 -0.03
C SER A 83 -22.70 -12.46 -1.07
N ALA A 84 -23.74 -12.20 -1.85
CA ALA A 84 -24.18 -13.05 -2.95
C ALA A 84 -23.06 -13.33 -4.00
N SER A 85 -21.96 -12.62 -3.92
CA SER A 85 -20.81 -12.67 -4.85
C SER A 85 -19.73 -13.68 -4.44
N GLY A 86 -19.98 -14.52 -3.45
CA GLY A 86 -19.02 -15.52 -2.95
C GLY A 86 -18.09 -15.02 -1.85
N PRO A 87 -17.22 -15.90 -1.34
CA PRO A 87 -16.51 -15.66 -0.08
C PRO A 87 -15.50 -14.51 -0.08
N CYS A 88 -15.17 -13.98 -1.25
CA CYS A 88 -14.29 -12.81 -1.41
C CYS A 88 -14.93 -11.72 -2.28
N GLY A 89 -16.19 -11.85 -2.62
CA GLY A 89 -16.95 -10.86 -3.38
C GLY A 89 -17.48 -9.78 -2.46
N VAL A 90 -16.59 -9.05 -1.81
CA VAL A 90 -16.98 -8.01 -0.87
C VAL A 90 -17.23 -6.73 -1.63
N ASP A 91 -18.39 -6.15 -1.40
CA ASP A 91 -18.69 -4.80 -1.83
C ASP A 91 -17.73 -3.83 -1.12
N PRO A 92 -16.93 -3.03 -1.85
CA PRO A 92 -16.02 -2.07 -1.25
C PRO A 92 -16.73 -1.00 -0.40
N THR A 93 -18.06 -0.90 -0.48
CA THR A 93 -18.85 -0.04 0.42
C THR A 93 -19.01 -0.63 1.82
N GLN A 94 -18.71 -1.92 2.01
CA GLN A 94 -18.84 -2.61 3.30
C GLN A 94 -17.53 -2.62 4.12
N VAL A 95 -16.65 -1.67 3.91
CA VAL A 95 -15.36 -1.56 4.60
C VAL A 95 -15.52 -1.70 6.12
N ALA A 96 -16.49 -0.99 6.72
CA ALA A 96 -16.73 -1.01 8.17
C ALA A 96 -17.18 -2.38 8.74
N ALA A 97 -17.67 -3.30 7.90
CA ALA A 97 -18.00 -4.65 8.33
C ALA A 97 -16.76 -5.56 8.44
N TYR A 98 -15.64 -5.12 7.89
CA TYR A 98 -14.42 -5.92 7.81
C TYR A 98 -13.23 -5.26 8.52
N LEU A 99 -13.02 -3.97 8.30
CA LEU A 99 -11.92 -3.23 8.92
C LEU A 99 -12.39 -2.56 10.21
N ASP A 100 -11.55 -2.61 11.23
CA ASP A 100 -11.90 -2.15 12.57
C ASP A 100 -11.76 -0.63 12.75
N GLY A 101 -11.02 0.03 11.86
CA GLY A 101 -10.87 1.46 11.89
C GLY A 101 -11.95 2.20 11.08
N ALA A 102 -12.30 3.42 11.51
CA ALA A 102 -13.17 4.32 10.74
C ALA A 102 -12.40 4.93 9.55
N TYR A 103 -12.04 4.11 8.58
CA TYR A 103 -11.22 4.54 7.44
C TYR A 103 -12.07 5.15 6.33
N SER A 104 -11.68 6.32 5.86
CA SER A 104 -12.31 7.01 4.73
C SER A 104 -11.38 6.93 3.52
N PHE A 105 -11.51 5.86 2.74
CA PHE A 105 -10.76 5.69 1.50
C PHE A 105 -11.35 6.55 0.37
N GLY A 106 -10.51 6.93 -0.60
CA GLY A 106 -10.94 7.74 -1.75
C GLY A 106 -10.74 9.25 -1.57
N THR A 107 -10.13 9.68 -0.49
CA THR A 107 -9.71 11.07 -0.26
C THR A 107 -8.27 11.31 -0.70
N SER A 108 -7.86 12.57 -0.85
CA SER A 108 -6.47 12.97 -1.07
C SER A 108 -5.69 13.19 0.23
N SER A 109 -6.36 13.12 1.38
CA SER A 109 -5.75 13.32 2.69
C SER A 109 -4.98 12.10 3.17
N THR A 110 -4.04 12.31 4.09
CA THR A 110 -3.39 11.21 4.81
C THR A 110 -4.43 10.38 5.57
N ILE A 111 -4.36 9.07 5.40
CA ILE A 111 -5.21 8.12 6.11
C ILE A 111 -4.35 7.40 7.14
N SER A 112 -4.71 7.54 8.42
CA SER A 112 -4.05 6.82 9.51
C SER A 112 -4.69 5.46 9.71
N LEU A 113 -3.86 4.42 9.65
CA LEU A 113 -4.23 3.01 9.81
C LEU A 113 -3.61 2.50 11.10
N THR A 114 -4.35 1.75 11.89
CA THR A 114 -3.88 1.20 13.16
C THR A 114 -3.57 -0.28 13.02
N GLN A 115 -2.33 -0.67 13.31
CA GLN A 115 -1.91 -2.07 13.46
C GLN A 115 -2.63 -2.66 14.66
N GLY A 116 -3.28 -3.79 14.49
CA GLY A 116 -4.18 -4.39 15.47
C GLY A 116 -3.58 -4.76 16.81
N GLY A 117 -4.44 -5.27 17.68
CA GLY A 117 -4.13 -5.55 19.08
C GLY A 117 -4.57 -4.44 20.02
N VAL A 118 -5.39 -3.49 19.55
CA VAL A 118 -5.97 -2.43 20.39
C VAL A 118 -7.08 -3.00 21.23
N ARG A 119 -7.06 -2.62 22.52
CA ARG A 119 -8.11 -2.94 23.49
C ARG A 119 -8.62 -1.66 24.15
N ASP A 120 -9.86 -1.64 24.51
CA ASP A 120 -10.44 -0.57 25.32
C ASP A 120 -10.09 -0.73 26.83
N GLY A 121 -10.55 0.23 27.63
CA GLY A 121 -10.31 0.24 29.07
C GLY A 121 -10.95 -0.94 29.83
N SER A 122 -11.89 -1.66 29.21
CA SER A 122 -12.48 -2.90 29.75
C SER A 122 -11.73 -4.16 29.34
N GLY A 123 -10.70 -4.03 28.47
CA GLY A 123 -9.94 -5.13 27.90
C GLY A 123 -10.57 -5.77 26.67
N THR A 124 -11.69 -5.21 26.17
CA THR A 124 -12.33 -5.68 24.94
C THR A 124 -11.51 -5.28 23.72
N THR A 125 -11.30 -6.20 22.81
CA THR A 125 -10.58 -5.92 21.55
C THR A 125 -11.43 -5.00 20.67
N THR A 126 -10.85 -3.86 20.31
CA THR A 126 -11.50 -2.83 19.48
C THR A 126 -10.85 -2.72 18.08
N ASN A 127 -9.67 -3.31 17.90
CA ASN A 127 -9.04 -3.47 16.61
C ASN A 127 -8.17 -4.72 16.60
N ASN A 128 -8.40 -5.62 15.65
CA ASN A 128 -7.61 -6.83 15.44
C ASN A 128 -7.01 -6.92 14.02
N ASP A 129 -7.20 -5.89 13.18
CA ASP A 129 -6.62 -5.84 11.84
C ASP A 129 -5.09 -5.97 11.89
N ARG A 130 -4.54 -6.86 11.09
CA ARG A 130 -3.08 -6.96 10.90
C ARG A 130 -2.70 -6.36 9.57
N LEU A 131 -1.67 -5.53 9.58
CA LEU A 131 -1.26 -4.76 8.43
C LEU A 131 0.14 -5.17 7.95
N VAL A 132 0.28 -5.26 6.63
CA VAL A 132 1.58 -5.32 5.95
C VAL A 132 1.58 -4.24 4.88
N TRP A 133 2.65 -3.49 4.76
CA TRP A 133 2.72 -2.37 3.82
C TRP A 133 4.01 -2.37 3.02
N ILE A 134 3.96 -1.63 1.93
CA ILE A 134 5.12 -1.30 1.09
C ILE A 134 5.26 0.22 1.13
N SER A 135 6.43 0.71 1.50
CA SER A 135 6.71 2.15 1.49
C SER A 135 6.94 2.68 0.07
N SER A 136 6.85 3.99 -0.10
CA SER A 136 7.26 4.63 -1.36
C SER A 136 8.73 4.34 -1.67
N ARG A 137 9.58 4.37 -0.67
CA ARG A 137 11.00 4.06 -0.79
C ARG A 137 11.24 2.62 -1.26
N ASP A 138 10.53 1.63 -0.70
CA ASP A 138 10.65 0.24 -1.13
C ASP A 138 10.34 0.05 -2.62
N VAL A 139 9.33 0.77 -3.13
CA VAL A 139 8.97 0.72 -4.55
C VAL A 139 10.13 1.23 -5.41
N PHE A 140 10.64 2.43 -5.11
CA PHE A 140 11.69 3.06 -5.90
C PHE A 140 13.03 2.36 -5.77
N ASP A 141 13.41 1.86 -4.59
CA ASP A 141 14.62 1.09 -4.39
C ASP A 141 14.63 -0.20 -5.22
N ARG A 142 13.47 -0.81 -5.43
CA ARG A 142 13.33 -1.98 -6.31
C ARG A 142 13.49 -1.61 -7.79
N VAL A 143 12.91 -0.49 -8.21
CA VAL A 143 13.04 0.00 -9.59
C VAL A 143 14.49 0.36 -9.91
N VAL A 144 15.15 1.10 -9.02
CA VAL A 144 16.55 1.55 -9.21
C VAL A 144 17.52 0.36 -9.30
N ARG A 145 17.25 -0.73 -8.59
CA ARG A 145 18.08 -1.95 -8.62
C ARG A 145 17.87 -2.85 -9.84
N ARG A 146 16.88 -2.57 -10.67
CA ARG A 146 16.67 -3.35 -11.88
C ARG A 146 17.83 -3.15 -12.87
N GLN A 147 18.22 -4.21 -13.56
CA GLN A 147 19.32 -4.16 -14.52
C GLN A 147 19.07 -3.19 -15.66
N ASP A 148 17.84 -3.13 -16.17
CA ASP A 148 17.43 -2.18 -17.21
C ASP A 148 17.47 -0.71 -16.75
N PHE A 149 17.57 -0.44 -15.47
CA PHE A 149 17.71 0.88 -14.89
C PHE A 149 19.17 1.23 -14.56
N SER A 150 19.93 0.30 -14.01
CA SER A 150 21.26 0.52 -13.42
C SER A 150 22.43 -0.08 -14.20
N ASN A 151 22.19 -0.82 -15.28
CA ASN A 151 23.28 -1.42 -16.08
C ASN A 151 24.32 -0.39 -16.51
N ALA A 152 25.57 -0.82 -16.57
CA ALA A 152 26.65 -0.01 -17.13
C ALA A 152 26.31 0.43 -18.57
N LEU A 153 26.85 1.58 -19.01
CA LEU A 153 26.61 2.13 -20.36
C LEU A 153 27.05 1.16 -21.47
N THR A 154 28.06 0.33 -21.19
CA THR A 154 28.59 -0.69 -22.10
C THR A 154 27.77 -1.99 -22.11
N ALA A 155 26.80 -2.14 -21.21
CA ALA A 155 25.93 -3.32 -21.18
C ALA A 155 24.92 -3.31 -22.34
N SER A 156 24.39 -4.48 -22.66
CA SER A 156 23.34 -4.62 -23.68
C SER A 156 22.10 -5.29 -23.06
N PRO A 157 21.02 -4.54 -22.83
CA PRO A 157 20.87 -3.09 -23.02
C PRO A 157 21.59 -2.27 -21.95
N PRO A 158 21.99 -1.02 -22.26
CA PRO A 158 22.53 -0.11 -21.26
C PRO A 158 21.44 0.35 -20.30
N GLY A 159 21.82 0.65 -19.05
CA GLY A 159 20.88 1.17 -18.06
C GLY A 159 20.39 2.57 -18.38
N LEU A 160 19.13 2.83 -18.08
CA LEU A 160 18.48 4.13 -18.34
C LEU A 160 19.22 5.29 -17.70
N VAL A 161 19.65 5.16 -16.45
CA VAL A 161 20.35 6.23 -15.70
C VAL A 161 21.67 6.58 -16.38
N ASN A 162 22.49 5.58 -16.69
CA ASN A 162 23.79 5.81 -17.31
C ASN A 162 23.65 6.40 -18.73
N THR A 163 22.61 5.99 -19.46
CA THR A 163 22.29 6.57 -20.78
C THR A 163 21.90 8.04 -20.67
N LEU A 164 21.12 8.42 -19.65
CA LEU A 164 20.74 9.82 -19.43
C LEU A 164 21.94 10.68 -19.02
N ILE A 165 22.78 10.18 -18.12
CA ILE A 165 24.00 10.88 -17.68
C ILE A 165 24.94 11.10 -18.85
N ASP A 166 25.17 10.10 -19.70
CA ASP A 166 26.02 10.24 -20.91
C ASP A 166 25.47 11.28 -21.86
N ARG A 167 24.17 11.33 -22.11
CA ARG A 167 23.52 12.32 -22.95
C ARG A 167 23.63 13.75 -22.39
N LEU A 168 23.44 13.88 -21.06
CA LEU A 168 23.59 15.17 -20.39
C LEU A 168 25.04 15.66 -20.47
N ALA A 169 26.04 14.80 -20.21
CA ALA A 169 27.44 15.15 -20.32
C ALA A 169 27.79 15.64 -21.74
N LYS A 170 27.38 14.91 -22.77
CA LYS A 170 27.58 15.31 -24.17
C LYS A 170 26.88 16.62 -24.58
N GLY A 171 25.73 16.93 -23.94
CA GLY A 171 25.02 18.19 -24.18
C GLY A 171 25.66 19.39 -23.49
N ILE A 172 26.54 19.21 -22.52
CA ILE A 172 27.28 20.27 -21.83
C ILE A 172 28.57 20.59 -22.55
N GLU A 173 29.13 19.63 -23.30
CA GLU A 173 30.38 19.80 -24.07
C GLU A 173 30.20 20.54 -25.42
N THR A 174 28.97 20.86 -25.81
CA THR A 174 28.60 21.60 -27.03
C THR A 174 28.23 23.04 -26.71
#